data_2c417629e64560cdf8a5681c1acccad2
#
_entry.id   2c417629e64560cdf8a5681c1acccad2
#
_cell.length_a   1.000
_cell.length_b   1.000
_cell.length_c   1.000
_cell.angle_alpha   90.00
_cell.angle_beta   90.00
_cell.angle_gamma   90.00
#
_symmetry.space_group_name_H-M   'P 1'
#
loop_
_entity.id
_entity.type
_entity.pdbx_description
1 polymer ?
#
loop_
_entity_poly.entity_id
_entity_poly.type
_entity_poly.pdbx_seq_one_letter_code
_entity_poly.pdbx_strand_id
1 'polypeptide(L)' 'MTDTIEVMELIKADSLQVSALEIGDLISYDDEIVEVTFIKSDSTGDNYDIEIVNDFGEKEIIQFAFDEEVDWYVYLD' A
#
# COMPACT_ATOMS: atom_id res chain seq x y z
N MET A 1 12.44 13.03 33.60
CA MET A 1 11.14 12.86 32.98
C MET A 1 11.29 12.03 31.73
N THR A 2 10.45 11.07 31.57
CA THR A 2 10.53 10.19 30.42
C THR A 2 9.52 10.65 29.40
N ASP A 3 10.00 11.06 28.25
CA ASP A 3 9.12 11.35 27.14
C ASP A 3 8.62 10.04 26.58
N THR A 4 7.32 9.88 26.61
CA THR A 4 6.72 8.73 25.97
C THR A 4 6.68 9.00 24.49
N ILE A 5 7.57 8.35 23.77
CA ILE A 5 7.48 8.37 22.32
C ILE A 5 6.46 7.31 21.95
N GLU A 6 5.34 7.76 21.45
CA GLU A 6 4.38 6.84 20.89
C GLU A 6 4.93 6.30 19.60
N VAL A 7 5.34 5.04 19.61
CA VAL A 7 5.74 4.36 18.40
C VAL A 7 4.50 3.69 17.83
N MET A 8 4.04 4.21 16.71
CA MET A 8 2.96 3.55 15.99
C MET A 8 3.55 2.36 15.27
N GLU A 9 3.07 1.19 15.62
CA GLU A 9 3.51 -0.04 14.99
C GLU A 9 2.63 -0.34 13.77
N LEU A 10 3.27 -0.75 12.69
CA LEU A 10 2.57 -1.27 11.52
C LEU A 10 2.34 -2.75 11.71
N ILE A 11 1.10 -3.17 11.55
CA ILE A 11 0.75 -4.58 11.59
C ILE A 11 0.05 -4.95 10.30
N LYS A 12 0.29 -6.19 9.88
CA LYS A 12 -0.43 -6.73 8.73
C LYS A 12 -1.90 -6.95 9.14
N ALA A 13 -2.80 -6.21 8.50
CA ALA A 13 -4.23 -6.32 8.78
C ALA A 13 -4.85 -7.48 8.03
N ASP A 14 -4.54 -7.61 6.75
CA ASP A 14 -5.12 -8.65 5.89
C ASP A 14 -4.40 -8.64 4.54
N SER A 15 -4.81 -9.55 3.68
CA SER A 15 -4.47 -9.49 2.26
C SER A 15 -5.67 -8.90 1.52
N LEU A 16 -5.41 -7.97 0.62
CA LEU A 16 -6.45 -7.34 -0.20
C LEU A 16 -6.18 -7.60 -1.67
N GLN A 17 -7.25 -7.80 -2.41
CA GLN A 17 -7.14 -7.75 -3.87
C GLN A 17 -6.85 -6.32 -4.29
N VAL A 18 -6.06 -6.16 -5.34
CA VAL A 18 -5.68 -4.84 -5.84
C VAL A 18 -6.91 -4.00 -6.19
N SER A 19 -7.99 -4.63 -6.66
CA SER A 19 -9.23 -3.94 -6.96
C SER A 19 -9.92 -3.32 -5.73
N ALA A 20 -9.55 -3.74 -4.53
CA ALA A 20 -10.09 -3.21 -3.28
C ALA A 20 -9.22 -2.13 -2.65
N LEU A 21 -8.05 -1.84 -3.22
CA LEU A 21 -7.14 -0.83 -2.68
C LEU A 21 -7.70 0.57 -2.85
N GLU A 22 -7.35 1.43 -1.90
CA GLU A 22 -7.70 2.85 -1.92
C GLU A 22 -6.44 3.69 -1.77
N ILE A 23 -6.51 4.92 -2.25
CA ILE A 23 -5.41 5.88 -2.05
C ILE A 23 -5.21 6.10 -0.56
N GLY A 24 -3.96 6.01 -0.12
CA GLY A 24 -3.60 6.13 1.30
C GLY A 24 -3.36 4.78 1.96
N ASP A 25 -3.70 3.67 1.31
CA ASP A 25 -3.44 2.35 1.87
C ASP A 25 -1.94 2.08 1.92
N LEU A 26 -1.52 1.36 2.96
CA LEU A 26 -0.15 0.89 3.12
C LEU A 26 -0.09 -0.57 2.73
N ILE A 27 0.79 -0.90 1.81
CA ILE A 27 0.93 -2.27 1.31
C ILE A 27 2.39 -2.69 1.33
N SER A 28 2.61 -3.99 1.34
CA SER A 28 3.96 -4.55 1.19
C SER A 28 4.28 -4.74 -0.28
N TYR A 29 5.40 -4.19 -0.71
CA TYR A 29 5.91 -4.37 -2.05
C TYR A 29 7.43 -4.43 -2.01
N ASP A 30 8.00 -5.48 -2.61
CA ASP A 30 9.45 -5.68 -2.70
C ASP A 30 10.13 -5.58 -1.32
N ASP A 31 9.52 -6.25 -0.32
CA ASP A 31 9.97 -6.28 1.07
C ASP A 31 9.94 -4.94 1.79
N GLU A 32 9.24 -3.95 1.24
CA GLU A 32 9.06 -2.64 1.84
C GLU A 32 7.58 -2.33 2.04
N ILE A 33 7.29 -1.51 3.04
CA ILE A 33 5.94 -0.96 3.21
C ILE A 33 5.88 0.36 2.46
N VAL A 34 4.95 0.45 1.53
CA VAL A 34 4.79 1.62 0.67
C VAL A 34 3.36 2.13 0.74
N GLU A 35 3.20 3.40 0.43
CA GLU A 35 1.87 4.03 0.42
C GLU A 35 1.34 4.11 -1.01
N VAL A 36 0.07 3.75 -1.17
CA VAL A 36 -0.63 3.89 -2.45
C VAL A 36 -1.04 5.35 -2.61
N THR A 37 -0.53 6.00 -3.65
CA THR A 37 -0.78 7.42 -3.90
C THR A 37 -1.66 7.68 -5.11
N PHE A 38 -1.82 6.71 -6.00
CA PHE A 38 -2.67 6.84 -7.16
C PHE A 38 -3.06 5.46 -7.69
N ILE A 39 -4.28 5.35 -8.17
CA ILE A 39 -4.83 4.09 -8.70
C ILE A 39 -5.54 4.41 -10.01
N LYS A 40 -5.18 3.68 -11.06
CA LYS A 40 -5.82 3.80 -12.36
C LYS A 40 -6.08 2.41 -12.92
N SER A 41 -7.33 2.13 -13.27
CA SER A 41 -7.66 0.90 -13.99
C SER A 41 -7.47 1.13 -15.49
N ASP A 42 -7.14 0.06 -16.22
CA ASP A 42 -7.13 0.14 -17.66
C ASP A 42 -8.57 0.12 -18.21
N SER A 43 -8.71 0.27 -19.53
CA SER A 43 -10.04 0.36 -20.15
C SER A 43 -10.84 -0.93 -20.05
N THR A 44 -10.18 -2.07 -19.83
CA THR A 44 -10.84 -3.37 -19.68
C THR A 44 -11.17 -3.69 -18.23
N GLY A 45 -10.53 -3.01 -17.27
CA GLY A 45 -10.64 -3.34 -15.85
C GLY A 45 -9.83 -4.57 -15.43
N ASP A 46 -9.05 -5.15 -16.32
CA ASP A 46 -8.27 -6.35 -16.03
C ASP A 46 -6.96 -6.05 -15.33
N ASN A 47 -6.44 -4.85 -15.48
CA ASN A 47 -5.18 -4.42 -14.87
C ASN A 47 -5.32 -3.06 -14.20
N TYR A 48 -4.53 -2.86 -13.17
CA TYR A 48 -4.48 -1.62 -12.42
C TYR A 48 -3.06 -1.10 -12.40
N ASP A 49 -2.89 0.18 -12.70
CA ASP A 49 -1.62 0.89 -12.50
C ASP A 49 -1.70 1.55 -11.12
N ILE A 50 -0.81 1.13 -10.23
CA ILE A 50 -0.77 1.62 -8.86
C ILE A 50 0.51 2.42 -8.68
N GLU A 51 0.37 3.70 -8.33
CA GLU A 51 1.52 4.51 -7.94
C GLU A 51 1.75 4.33 -6.45
N ILE A 52 2.97 4.00 -6.10
CA ILE A 52 3.38 3.84 -4.70
C ILE A 52 4.52 4.80 -4.39
N VAL A 53 4.65 5.16 -3.11
CA VAL A 53 5.77 5.95 -2.62
C VAL A 53 6.37 5.24 -1.42
N ASN A 54 7.71 5.18 -1.37
CA ASN A 54 8.43 4.58 -0.25
C ASN A 54 8.79 5.65 0.79
N ASP A 55 9.48 5.23 1.85
CA ASP A 55 9.89 6.12 2.94
C ASP A 55 10.87 7.22 2.49
N PHE A 56 11.53 7.02 1.38
CA PHE A 56 12.47 8.00 0.81
C PHE A 56 11.80 8.98 -0.14
N GLY A 57 10.49 8.86 -0.32
CA GLY A 57 9.76 9.72 -1.25
C GLY A 57 9.88 9.31 -2.71
N GLU A 58 10.46 8.16 -2.97
CA GLU A 58 10.59 7.65 -4.33
C GLU A 58 9.27 7.05 -4.80
N LYS A 59 8.86 7.40 -6.01
CA LYS A 59 7.61 6.95 -6.59
C LYS A 59 7.86 5.91 -7.66
N GLU A 60 6.98 4.93 -7.73
CA GLU A 60 7.03 3.91 -8.76
C GLU A 60 5.60 3.55 -9.15
N ILE A 61 5.40 3.26 -10.44
CA ILE A 61 4.11 2.80 -10.94
C ILE A 61 4.25 1.32 -11.27
N ILE A 62 3.37 0.52 -10.68
CA ILE A 62 3.40 -0.94 -10.84
C ILE A 62 2.07 -1.37 -11.42
N GLN A 63 2.13 -2.25 -12.40
CA GLN A 63 0.93 -2.83 -12.98
C GLN A 63 0.61 -4.14 -12.27
N PHE A 64 -0.62 -4.24 -11.79
CA PHE A 64 -1.14 -5.45 -11.16
C PHE A 64 -2.36 -5.95 -11.91
N ALA A 65 -2.56 -7.26 -11.93
CA ALA A 65 -3.85 -7.81 -12.34
C ALA A 65 -4.89 -7.47 -11.27
N PHE A 66 -6.14 -7.30 -11.67
CA PHE A 66 -7.21 -6.87 -10.77
C PHE A 66 -7.43 -7.82 -9.58
N ASP A 67 -7.16 -9.11 -9.77
CA ASP A 67 -7.37 -10.15 -8.76
C ASP A 67 -6.08 -10.51 -8.00
N GLU A 68 -4.98 -9.80 -8.27
CA GLU A 68 -3.77 -9.98 -7.48
C GLU A 68 -4.00 -9.51 -6.05
N GLU A 69 -3.40 -10.24 -5.10
CA GLU A 69 -3.49 -9.90 -3.69
C GLU A 69 -2.17 -9.29 -3.22
N VAL A 70 -2.29 -8.29 -2.36
CA VAL A 70 -1.15 -7.66 -1.69
C VAL A 70 -1.42 -7.65 -0.20
N ASP A 71 -0.35 -7.66 0.59
CA ASP A 71 -0.46 -7.55 2.04
C ASP A 71 -0.75 -6.10 2.41
N TRP A 72 -1.80 -5.89 3.17
CA TRP A 72 -2.24 -4.57 3.60
C TRP A 72 -1.90 -4.37 5.06
N TYR A 73 -1.37 -3.19 5.39
CA TYR A 73 -0.92 -2.86 6.73
C TYR A 73 -1.69 -1.68 7.29
N VAL A 74 -1.86 -1.68 8.61
CA VAL A 74 -2.48 -0.56 9.32
C VAL A 74 -1.61 -0.22 10.53
N TYR A 75 -1.73 1.01 11.00
CA TYR A 75 -1.09 1.40 12.24
C TYR A 75 -1.90 0.90 13.42
N LEU A 76 -1.21 0.33 14.38
CA LEU A 76 -1.81 -0.08 15.65
C LEU A 76 -1.76 1.12 16.59
N ASP A 77 -2.93 1.56 17.01
CA ASP A 77 -3.05 2.65 18.00
C ASP A 77 -2.82 2.13 19.42
#